data_8ad3c3df1c278cea7eb4aa22a918619f
#
_entry.id   8ad3c3df1c278cea7eb4aa22a918619f
#
_cell.length_a   1.000
_cell.length_b   1.000
_cell.length_c   1.000
_cell.angle_alpha   90.00
_cell.angle_beta   90.00
_cell.angle_gamma   90.00
#
_symmetry.space_group_name_H-M   'P 1'
#
loop_
_entity.id
_entity.type
_entity.pdbx_description
1 polymer ?
#
loop_
_entity_poly.entity_id
_entity_poly.type
_entity_poly.pdbx_seq_one_letter_code
_entity_poly.pdbx_strand_id
1 'polypeptide(L)'
;MILTLSIIKFLFPFLLLGLFFCLYKKEYGFMKRFYCKTVTSFNARNLYCMALSAVLIFLNWCCFETDHNYAVACAALMTIPFMFNRVADHVLHLLHESLALLVTTLILAMVCYTIPYLNSVFHVLFTVSVASQFYPSERVLAMKSFNKFKTNFIARLIMAIKFHH
;
A
#
# COMPACT_ATOMS: atom_id res chain seq x y z
N MET A 1 -22.00 13.96 -15.01
CA MET A 1 -21.40 12.79 -14.33
C MET A 1 -20.03 12.42 -14.93
N ILE A 2 -19.92 12.16 -16.24
CA ILE A 2 -18.65 11.81 -16.91
C ILE A 2 -17.56 12.88 -16.70
N LEU A 3 -17.90 14.16 -16.84
CA LEU A 3 -16.96 15.28 -16.64
C LEU A 3 -16.38 15.30 -15.22
N THR A 4 -17.20 15.07 -14.21
CA THR A 4 -16.75 15.04 -12.80
C THR A 4 -15.82 13.86 -12.54
N LEU A 5 -16.10 12.68 -13.09
CA LEU A 5 -15.23 11.50 -13.00
C LEU A 5 -13.89 11.73 -13.70
N SER A 6 -13.91 12.38 -14.86
CA SER A 6 -12.69 12.74 -15.60
C SER A 6 -11.80 13.71 -14.82
N ILE A 7 -12.39 14.70 -14.15
CA ILE A 7 -11.66 15.64 -13.27
C ILE A 7 -11.06 14.91 -12.08
N ILE A 8 -11.82 14.03 -11.42
CA ILE A 8 -11.35 13.23 -10.29
C ILE A 8 -10.15 12.37 -10.72
N LYS A 9 -10.28 11.65 -11.83
CA LYS A 9 -9.22 10.82 -12.41
C LYS A 9 -7.94 11.63 -12.66
N PHE A 10 -8.06 12.81 -13.27
CA PHE A 10 -6.93 13.68 -13.57
C PHE A 10 -6.26 14.23 -12.30
N LEU A 11 -7.03 14.67 -11.31
CA LEU A 11 -6.52 15.24 -10.07
C LEU A 11 -5.95 14.20 -9.09
N PHE A 12 -6.37 12.95 -9.20
CA PHE A 12 -6.02 11.89 -8.25
C PHE A 12 -4.51 11.67 -8.10
N PRO A 13 -3.68 11.57 -9.16
CA PRO A 13 -2.23 11.43 -9.03
C PRO A 13 -1.60 12.62 -8.31
N PHE A 14 -2.06 13.84 -8.58
CA PHE A 14 -1.57 15.05 -7.92
C PHE A 14 -1.94 15.08 -6.44
N LEU A 15 -3.14 14.64 -6.08
CA LEU A 15 -3.56 14.46 -4.68
C LEU A 15 -2.69 13.44 -3.96
N LEU A 16 -2.40 12.30 -4.58
CA LEU A 16 -1.50 11.29 -4.02
C LEU A 16 -0.08 11.81 -3.83
N LEU A 17 0.46 12.55 -4.80
CA LEU A 17 1.76 13.20 -4.67
C LEU A 17 1.75 14.24 -3.55
N GLY A 18 0.73 15.07 -3.47
CA GLY A 18 0.56 16.04 -2.39
C GLY A 18 0.52 15.37 -1.03
N LEU A 19 -0.26 14.30 -0.86
CA LEU A 19 -0.29 13.48 0.35
C LEU A 19 1.08 12.88 0.66
N PHE A 20 1.78 12.37 -0.35
CA PHE A 20 3.12 11.82 -0.18
C PHE A 20 4.08 12.89 0.36
N PHE A 21 4.20 14.05 -0.28
CA PHE A 21 5.10 15.11 0.18
C PHE A 21 4.68 15.72 1.53
N CYS A 22 3.39 15.77 1.83
CA CYS A 22 2.89 16.30 3.10
C CYS A 22 3.10 15.32 4.26
N LEU A 23 2.98 14.02 4.05
CA LEU A 23 2.92 13.02 5.13
C LEU A 23 4.18 12.15 5.22
N TYR A 24 4.92 11.95 4.12
CA TYR A 24 6.08 11.08 4.11
C TYR A 24 7.19 11.60 5.01
N LYS A 25 7.67 10.75 5.91
CA LYS A 25 8.74 11.02 6.90
C LYS A 25 8.53 12.26 7.79
N LYS A 26 7.33 12.84 7.83
CA LYS A 26 7.08 13.94 8.77
C LYS A 26 6.64 13.38 10.13
N GLU A 27 7.18 13.97 11.21
CA GLU A 27 6.90 13.57 12.59
C GLU A 27 5.52 14.06 13.10
N TYR A 28 4.51 14.03 12.25
CA TYR A 28 3.15 14.29 12.70
C TYR A 28 2.69 13.19 13.66
N GLY A 29 2.15 13.58 14.80
CA GLY A 29 1.65 12.64 15.80
C GLY A 29 0.63 11.62 15.24
N PHE A 30 -0.13 12.03 14.23
CA PHE A 30 -1.04 11.15 13.48
C PHE A 30 -0.28 10.06 12.70
N MET A 31 0.75 10.44 11.92
CA MET A 31 1.54 9.48 11.12
C MET A 31 2.31 8.51 12.01
N LYS A 32 2.85 9.00 13.12
CA LYS A 32 3.52 8.15 14.11
C LYS A 32 2.56 7.12 14.72
N ARG A 33 1.33 7.53 15.06
CA ARG A 33 0.28 6.62 15.55
C ARG A 33 -0.16 5.63 14.47
N PHE A 34 -0.37 6.10 13.25
CA PHE A 34 -0.73 5.25 12.10
C PHE A 34 0.35 4.18 11.86
N TYR A 35 1.60 4.59 11.74
CA TYR A 35 2.72 3.67 11.52
C TYR A 35 2.88 2.69 12.69
N CYS A 36 2.80 3.18 13.93
CA CYS A 36 2.85 2.32 15.11
C CYS A 36 1.70 1.29 15.10
N LYS A 37 0.49 1.69 14.73
CA LYS A 37 -0.69 0.81 14.66
C LYS A 37 -0.56 -0.23 13.55
N THR A 38 -0.08 0.14 12.36
CA THR A 38 0.14 -0.79 11.23
C THR A 38 1.26 -1.80 11.53
N VAL A 39 2.33 -1.38 12.19
CA VAL A 39 3.40 -2.26 12.67
C VAL A 39 2.89 -3.20 13.77
N THR A 40 2.01 -2.72 14.66
CA THR A 40 1.59 -3.50 15.84
C THR A 40 0.44 -4.45 15.59
N SER A 41 -0.48 -4.13 14.70
CA SER A 41 -1.74 -4.85 14.53
C SER A 41 -1.87 -5.44 13.12
N PHE A 42 -2.05 -6.76 13.05
CA PHE A 42 -2.38 -7.45 11.80
C PHE A 42 -3.69 -6.92 11.19
N ASN A 43 -4.69 -6.66 12.02
CA ASN A 43 -5.97 -6.11 11.56
C ASN A 43 -5.82 -4.73 10.92
N ALA A 44 -4.90 -3.89 11.43
CA ALA A 44 -4.64 -2.59 10.83
C ALA A 44 -3.98 -2.70 9.45
N ARG A 45 -3.10 -3.70 9.23
CA ARG A 45 -2.54 -3.99 7.90
C ARG A 45 -3.60 -4.49 6.94
N ASN A 46 -4.44 -5.42 7.38
CA ASN A 46 -5.57 -5.88 6.57
C ASN A 46 -6.50 -4.73 6.19
N LEU A 47 -6.82 -3.84 7.13
CA LEU A 47 -7.64 -2.66 6.84
C LEU A 47 -6.97 -1.75 5.80
N TYR A 48 -5.64 -1.58 5.89
CA TYR A 48 -4.90 -0.81 4.89
C TYR A 48 -4.97 -1.45 3.50
N CYS A 49 -4.77 -2.76 3.39
CA CYS A 49 -4.88 -3.49 2.13
C CYS A 49 -6.32 -3.41 1.56
N MET A 50 -7.34 -3.54 2.41
CA MET A 50 -8.75 -3.38 2.00
C MET A 50 -9.04 -1.96 1.51
N ALA A 51 -8.54 -0.94 2.20
CA ALA A 51 -8.70 0.45 1.77
C ALA A 51 -8.00 0.71 0.42
N LEU A 52 -6.79 0.18 0.23
CA LEU A 52 -6.09 0.24 -1.05
C LEU A 52 -6.90 -0.45 -2.16
N SER A 53 -7.40 -1.66 -1.91
CA SER A 53 -8.23 -2.39 -2.89
C SER A 53 -9.48 -1.61 -3.27
N ALA A 54 -10.15 -1.00 -2.29
CA ALA A 54 -11.33 -0.16 -2.55
C ALA A 54 -10.99 1.05 -3.42
N VAL A 55 -9.85 1.72 -3.17
CA VAL A 55 -9.37 2.84 -3.99
C VAL A 55 -9.06 2.38 -5.42
N LEU A 56 -8.40 1.24 -5.59
CA LEU A 56 -8.08 0.68 -6.91
C LEU A 56 -9.34 0.31 -7.70
N ILE A 57 -10.33 -0.30 -7.05
CA ILE A 57 -11.63 -0.61 -7.67
C ILE A 57 -12.33 0.68 -8.10
N PHE A 58 -12.35 1.69 -7.22
CA PHE A 58 -12.95 2.99 -7.54
C PHE A 58 -12.27 3.66 -8.74
N LEU A 59 -10.93 3.64 -8.80
CA LEU A 59 -10.18 4.18 -9.94
C LEU A 59 -10.47 3.43 -11.24
N ASN A 60 -10.52 2.10 -11.19
CA ASN A 60 -10.89 1.29 -12.37
C ASN A 60 -12.31 1.61 -12.85
N TRP A 61 -13.24 1.80 -11.92
CA TRP A 61 -14.60 2.23 -12.28
C TRP A 61 -14.60 3.61 -12.94
N CYS A 62 -13.86 4.58 -12.38
CA CYS A 62 -13.72 5.90 -13.01
C CYS A 62 -13.12 5.80 -14.43
N CYS A 63 -12.09 4.97 -14.60
CA CYS A 63 -11.46 4.76 -15.91
C CYS A 63 -12.41 4.04 -16.90
N PHE A 64 -13.22 3.09 -16.42
CA PHE A 64 -14.20 2.40 -17.24
C PHE A 64 -15.26 3.37 -17.80
N GLU A 65 -15.78 4.25 -16.95
CA GLU A 65 -16.78 5.25 -17.35
C GLU A 65 -16.24 6.35 -18.28
N THR A 66 -14.91 6.61 -18.24
CA THR A 66 -14.32 7.71 -19.01
C THR A 66 -13.63 7.26 -20.29
N ASP A 67 -12.97 6.10 -20.29
CA ASP A 67 -12.03 5.76 -21.35
C ASP A 67 -12.57 4.70 -22.34
N HIS A 68 -13.44 3.78 -21.90
CA HIS A 68 -14.00 2.66 -22.67
C HIS A 68 -12.96 1.85 -23.46
N ASN A 69 -11.75 1.71 -22.94
CA ASN A 69 -10.59 1.11 -23.59
C ASN A 69 -10.27 -0.30 -23.07
N TYR A 70 -9.63 -1.12 -23.90
CA TYR A 70 -9.12 -2.44 -23.50
C TYR A 70 -8.10 -2.36 -22.33
N ALA A 71 -7.38 -1.25 -22.20
CA ALA A 71 -6.44 -1.04 -21.10
C ALA A 71 -7.12 -1.00 -19.72
N VAL A 72 -8.41 -0.66 -19.66
CA VAL A 72 -9.19 -0.74 -18.42
C VAL A 72 -9.32 -2.20 -17.97
N ALA A 73 -9.50 -3.14 -18.92
CA ALA A 73 -9.49 -4.57 -18.60
C ALA A 73 -8.12 -5.02 -18.06
N CYS A 74 -7.00 -4.54 -18.64
CA CYS A 74 -5.66 -4.81 -18.12
C CYS A 74 -5.49 -4.24 -16.72
N ALA A 75 -5.92 -3.00 -16.47
CA ALA A 75 -5.87 -2.37 -15.16
C ALA A 75 -6.74 -3.14 -14.13
N ALA A 76 -7.92 -3.60 -14.52
CA ALA A 76 -8.78 -4.43 -13.69
C ALA A 76 -8.11 -5.77 -13.35
N LEU A 77 -7.50 -6.45 -14.32
CA LEU A 77 -6.73 -7.68 -14.07
C LEU A 77 -5.57 -7.45 -13.10
N MET A 78 -4.86 -6.31 -13.21
CA MET A 78 -3.79 -5.93 -12.27
C MET A 78 -4.31 -5.65 -10.85
N THR A 79 -5.57 -5.26 -10.68
CA THR A 79 -6.15 -5.00 -9.35
C THR A 79 -6.65 -6.25 -8.66
N ILE A 80 -6.98 -7.33 -9.38
CA ILE A 80 -7.46 -8.59 -8.79
C ILE A 80 -6.54 -9.13 -7.70
N PRO A 81 -5.20 -9.20 -7.86
CA PRO A 81 -4.30 -9.66 -6.81
C PRO A 81 -4.41 -8.87 -5.51
N PHE A 82 -4.70 -7.57 -5.58
CA PHE A 82 -4.83 -6.70 -4.41
C PHE A 82 -6.13 -6.92 -3.62
N MET A 83 -7.11 -7.63 -4.17
CA MET A 83 -8.30 -8.07 -3.43
C MET A 83 -7.96 -9.16 -2.40
N PHE A 84 -6.85 -9.87 -2.59
CA PHE A 84 -6.33 -10.84 -1.63
C PHE A 84 -5.36 -10.17 -0.68
N ASN A 85 -5.75 -9.97 0.58
CA ASN A 85 -4.95 -9.28 1.59
C ASN A 85 -3.51 -9.81 1.72
N ARG A 86 -3.30 -11.13 1.58
CA ARG A 86 -1.97 -11.74 1.65
C ARG A 86 -1.07 -11.34 0.47
N VAL A 87 -1.64 -11.26 -0.73
CA VAL A 87 -0.91 -10.87 -1.94
C VAL A 87 -0.61 -9.38 -1.90
N ALA A 88 -1.60 -8.56 -1.51
CA ALA A 88 -1.43 -7.12 -1.33
C ALA A 88 -0.33 -6.81 -0.30
N ASP A 89 -0.36 -7.48 0.87
CA ASP A 89 0.65 -7.39 1.92
C ASP A 89 2.06 -7.70 1.37
N HIS A 90 2.20 -8.82 0.67
CA HIS A 90 3.48 -9.23 0.08
C HIS A 90 4.01 -8.25 -0.97
N VAL A 91 3.16 -7.82 -1.91
CA VAL A 91 3.54 -6.86 -2.97
C VAL A 91 3.94 -5.51 -2.38
N LEU A 92 3.20 -5.01 -1.38
CA LEU A 92 3.53 -3.75 -0.72
C LEU A 92 4.87 -3.81 0.03
N HIS A 93 5.16 -4.94 0.70
CA HIS A 93 6.47 -5.17 1.33
C HIS A 93 7.59 -5.21 0.30
N LEU A 94 7.40 -5.99 -0.77
CA LEU A 94 8.41 -6.13 -1.82
C LEU A 94 8.76 -4.79 -2.47
N LEU A 95 7.75 -3.97 -2.78
CA LEU A 95 7.95 -2.63 -3.33
C LEU A 95 8.58 -1.65 -2.32
N HIS A 96 8.27 -1.80 -1.03
CA HIS A 96 8.86 -0.96 0.01
C HIS A 96 10.34 -1.27 0.25
N GLU A 97 10.72 -2.56 0.21
CA GLU A 97 12.08 -3.00 0.51
C GLU A 97 13.04 -2.87 -0.66
N SER A 98 12.55 -3.10 -1.88
CA SER A 98 13.37 -3.06 -3.09
C SER A 98 13.22 -1.72 -3.81
N LEU A 99 14.21 -0.83 -3.61
CA LEU A 99 14.29 0.44 -4.34
C LEU A 99 14.28 0.21 -5.87
N ALA A 100 14.94 -0.85 -6.34
CA ALA A 100 15.00 -1.17 -7.76
C ALA A 100 13.60 -1.49 -8.32
N LEU A 101 12.80 -2.29 -7.61
CA LEU A 101 11.43 -2.60 -8.01
C LEU A 101 10.52 -1.36 -7.96
N LEU A 102 10.68 -0.53 -6.94
CA LEU A 102 9.93 0.72 -6.85
C LEU A 102 10.23 1.64 -8.03
N VAL A 103 11.52 1.85 -8.33
CA VAL A 103 11.95 2.69 -9.46
C VAL A 103 11.47 2.12 -10.79
N THR A 104 11.59 0.79 -11.00
CA THR A 104 11.09 0.14 -12.22
C THR A 104 9.58 0.28 -12.36
N THR A 105 8.81 0.11 -11.30
CA THR A 105 7.34 0.30 -11.35
C THR A 105 6.95 1.74 -11.61
N LEU A 106 7.69 2.72 -11.07
CA LEU A 106 7.47 4.14 -11.35
C LEU A 106 7.84 4.50 -12.80
N ILE A 107 8.95 3.99 -13.33
CA ILE A 107 9.34 4.20 -14.75
C ILE A 107 8.26 3.58 -15.65
N LEU A 108 7.82 2.36 -15.37
CA LEU A 108 6.74 1.71 -16.12
C LEU A 108 5.44 2.52 -16.05
N ALA A 109 5.08 3.04 -14.89
CA ALA A 109 3.94 3.93 -14.74
C ALA A 109 4.08 5.18 -15.60
N MET A 110 5.26 5.83 -15.62
CA MET A 110 5.51 7.00 -16.46
C MET A 110 5.41 6.69 -17.95
N VAL A 111 5.91 5.53 -18.39
CA VAL A 111 5.73 5.06 -19.78
C VAL A 111 4.26 4.85 -20.10
N CYS A 112 3.49 4.21 -19.20
CA CYS A 112 2.05 4.06 -19.39
C CYS A 112 1.30 5.40 -19.44
N TYR A 113 1.77 6.42 -18.73
CA TYR A 113 1.19 7.76 -18.77
C TYR A 113 1.37 8.45 -20.14
N THR A 114 2.52 8.22 -20.81
CA THR A 114 2.78 8.81 -22.14
C THR A 114 1.93 8.19 -23.25
N ILE A 115 1.38 6.98 -23.02
CA ILE A 115 0.56 6.27 -24.00
C ILE A 115 -0.93 6.49 -23.64
N PRO A 116 -1.71 7.23 -24.44
CA PRO A 116 -3.08 7.63 -24.08
C PRO A 116 -3.99 6.47 -23.70
N TYR A 117 -3.79 5.30 -24.32
CA TYR A 117 -4.60 4.11 -24.10
C TYR A 117 -4.24 3.37 -22.79
N LEU A 118 -3.04 3.58 -22.21
CA LEU A 118 -2.58 2.89 -21.00
C LEU A 118 -2.74 3.71 -19.72
N ASN A 119 -3.46 4.82 -19.76
CA ASN A 119 -3.63 5.73 -18.64
C ASN A 119 -4.29 5.04 -17.41
N SER A 120 -5.20 4.09 -17.61
CA SER A 120 -5.78 3.31 -16.52
C SER A 120 -4.74 2.44 -15.80
N VAL A 121 -3.79 1.84 -16.52
CA VAL A 121 -2.68 1.05 -15.95
C VAL A 121 -1.74 1.96 -15.15
N PHE A 122 -1.46 3.17 -15.65
CA PHE A 122 -0.70 4.19 -14.91
C PHE A 122 -1.30 4.43 -13.53
N HIS A 123 -2.61 4.66 -13.42
CA HIS A 123 -3.26 4.94 -12.14
C HIS A 123 -3.08 3.81 -11.13
N VAL A 124 -3.16 2.56 -11.56
CA VAL A 124 -2.95 1.39 -10.70
C VAL A 124 -1.50 1.32 -10.22
N LEU A 125 -0.55 1.34 -11.14
CA LEU A 125 0.89 1.23 -10.81
C LEU A 125 1.35 2.38 -9.92
N PHE A 126 0.92 3.59 -10.23
CA PHE A 126 1.27 4.79 -9.47
C PHE A 126 0.70 4.73 -8.04
N THR A 127 -0.60 4.37 -7.91
CA THR A 127 -1.26 4.27 -6.60
C THR A 127 -0.60 3.21 -5.72
N VAL A 128 -0.30 2.04 -6.27
CA VAL A 128 0.36 0.95 -5.54
C VAL A 128 1.78 1.37 -5.12
N SER A 129 2.53 2.04 -6.00
CA SER A 129 3.88 2.53 -5.70
C SER A 129 3.88 3.56 -4.57
N VAL A 130 2.95 4.51 -4.58
CA VAL A 130 2.81 5.50 -3.49
C VAL A 130 2.34 4.83 -2.20
N ALA A 131 1.36 3.94 -2.26
CA ALA A 131 0.86 3.22 -1.10
C ALA A 131 1.96 2.38 -0.43
N SER A 132 2.83 1.73 -1.20
CA SER A 132 3.92 0.93 -0.64
C SER A 132 4.85 1.73 0.26
N GLN A 133 5.03 3.05 0.03
CA GLN A 133 5.90 3.90 0.84
C GLN A 133 5.38 4.16 2.25
N PHE A 134 4.08 4.05 2.47
CA PHE A 134 3.44 4.16 3.78
C PHE A 134 3.30 2.82 4.50
N TYR A 135 3.71 1.74 3.83
CA TYR A 135 3.61 0.39 4.37
C TYR A 135 4.85 0.05 5.24
N PRO A 136 4.69 -0.68 6.36
CA PRO A 136 5.83 -1.05 7.22
C PRO A 136 6.74 -2.04 6.50
N SER A 137 8.07 -1.92 6.71
CA SER A 137 9.04 -2.87 6.17
C SER A 137 9.00 -4.21 6.92
N GLU A 138 9.34 -5.29 6.22
CA GLU A 138 9.40 -6.65 6.79
C GLU A 138 10.43 -6.74 7.92
N ARG A 139 11.54 -6.01 7.81
CA ARG A 139 12.58 -5.91 8.84
C ARG A 139 12.03 -5.38 10.16
N VAL A 140 11.19 -4.34 10.12
CA VAL A 140 10.57 -3.76 11.32
C VAL A 140 9.57 -4.74 11.95
N LEU A 141 8.82 -5.48 11.12
CA LEU A 141 7.91 -6.51 11.57
C LEU A 141 8.65 -7.70 12.22
N ALA A 142 9.77 -8.13 11.62
CA ALA A 142 10.62 -9.22 12.13
C ALA A 142 11.25 -8.83 13.49
N MET A 143 11.81 -7.62 13.61
CA MET A 143 12.38 -7.13 14.88
C MET A 143 11.34 -7.11 16.01
N LYS A 144 10.11 -6.75 15.69
CA LYS A 144 9.03 -6.75 16.67
C LYS A 144 8.60 -8.15 17.07
N SER A 145 8.51 -9.07 16.11
CA SER A 145 8.23 -10.48 16.40
C SER A 145 9.29 -11.07 17.33
N PHE A 146 10.57 -10.75 17.08
CA PHE A 146 11.69 -11.20 17.91
C PHE A 146 11.62 -10.61 19.33
N ASN A 147 11.35 -9.32 19.48
CA ASN A 147 11.20 -8.70 20.79
C ASN A 147 10.00 -9.26 21.59
N LYS A 148 8.90 -9.55 20.92
CA LYS A 148 7.73 -10.20 21.54
C LYS A 148 8.05 -11.62 21.99
N PHE A 149 8.82 -12.36 21.18
CA PHE A 149 9.29 -13.71 21.56
C PHE A 149 10.22 -13.66 22.77
N LYS A 150 11.19 -12.75 22.78
CA LYS A 150 12.13 -12.54 23.90
C LYS A 150 11.42 -12.19 25.21
N THR A 151 10.45 -11.27 25.17
CA THR A 151 9.65 -10.88 26.36
C THR A 151 8.80 -12.04 26.86
N ASN A 152 8.16 -12.79 25.97
CA ASN A 152 7.35 -13.96 26.35
C ASN A 152 8.23 -15.10 26.91
N PHE A 153 9.43 -15.31 26.37
CA PHE A 153 10.37 -16.31 26.84
C PHE A 153 10.87 -15.96 28.26
N ILE A 154 11.28 -14.70 28.46
CA ILE A 154 11.71 -14.21 29.79
C ILE A 154 10.58 -14.32 30.82
N ALA A 155 9.34 -13.93 30.44
CA ALA A 155 8.18 -14.05 31.33
C ALA A 155 7.90 -15.51 31.70
N ARG A 156 7.99 -16.46 30.75
CA ARG A 156 7.85 -17.90 31.04
C ARG A 156 8.97 -18.43 31.93
N LEU A 157 10.21 -17.97 31.73
CA LEU A 157 11.36 -18.35 32.54
C LEU A 157 11.21 -17.85 33.98
N ILE A 158 10.76 -16.60 34.17
CA ILE A 158 10.48 -16.03 35.51
C ILE A 158 9.33 -16.78 36.19
N MET A 159 8.25 -17.14 35.47
CA MET A 159 7.20 -17.95 36.03
C MET A 159 7.68 -19.35 36.43
N ALA A 160 8.46 -20.01 35.60
CA ALA A 160 9.01 -21.33 35.91
C ALA A 160 9.90 -21.31 37.17
N ILE A 161 10.71 -20.26 37.37
CA ILE A 161 11.52 -20.09 38.57
C ILE A 161 10.65 -19.82 39.82
N LYS A 162 9.54 -19.08 39.64
CA LYS A 162 8.65 -18.73 40.77
C LYS A 162 7.79 -19.90 41.24
N PHE A 163 7.55 -20.91 40.44
CA PHE A 163 6.81 -22.12 40.81
C PHE A 163 7.71 -23.25 41.35
N HIS A 164 9.05 -23.05 41.38
CA HIS A 164 10.00 -24.01 41.94
C HIS A 164 10.46 -23.63 43.38
N HIS A 165 9.92 -22.57 43.93
CA HIS A 165 10.04 -22.19 45.36
C HIS A 165 8.66 -22.30 46.01
#